data_2de1fa11c4b0d5feb770d996acc19440
#
_entry.id   2de1fa11c4b0d5feb770d996acc19440
#
_cell.length_a   1.000
_cell.length_b   1.000
_cell.length_c   1.000
_cell.angle_alpha   90.00
_cell.angle_beta   90.00
_cell.angle_gamma   90.00
#
_symmetry.space_group_name_H-M   'P 1'
#
loop_
_entity.id
_entity.type
_entity.pdbx_description
1 polymer ?
#
loop_
_entity_poly.entity_id
_entity_poly.type
_entity_poly.pdbx_seq_one_letter_code
_entity_poly.pdbx_strand_id
1 'polypeptide(L)'
;MGRQSKTAAIDYSKRHELTYGLLERAACPDGKQFVLVRDADKKGLRLRVTKAGGKHWQFETRVNGKLFARALGEWPAVSIDEAKAEAHRLRGLTEQGTDPREVERQQQAAKAASKAADAAQAVTVGDVWPLYLEHGRPKRRTAWKPRYRADLEAMAAPGGEPKKRGKGLTRPGPLYPLLALRMTDVNEDTLKSWYDRESKAGEHQAARALMMFRGFLRWCAARPEYRSMIDRDAGRAAAIVESLPSTTRRTDALEAAQVPGWWAGVEQLNNRTASAYLRALLLTGARREEMAALKWADVDFQWRKLTIADKVESTRVIPLTPYMAQLLATLPRVNEFVFASAGKAGRIADTRASHARALQSAGIESLTIHGLRRSFSLLGEAAGAPAGAIAQVMGHKPSATAEGYRPRSVDALRSYLAQIEAHILEQAGVQFVATTEPGKLALVAG
;
A
#
# COMPACT_ATOMS: atom_id res chain seq x y z
N MET A 1 -18.62 56.89 -77.35
CA MET A 1 -17.68 57.55 -76.48
C MET A 1 -18.11 57.32 -75.01
N GLY A 2 -17.54 56.35 -74.39
CA GLY A 2 -17.85 55.97 -72.96
C GLY A 2 -17.15 56.94 -72.02
N ARG A 3 -17.92 57.60 -71.19
CA ARG A 3 -17.40 58.43 -70.08
C ARG A 3 -16.66 57.52 -69.06
N GLN A 4 -15.33 57.59 -69.12
CA GLN A 4 -14.53 57.05 -68.00
C GLN A 4 -14.84 57.88 -66.76
N SER A 5 -15.55 57.33 -65.82
CA SER A 5 -15.73 57.93 -64.49
C SER A 5 -14.34 57.92 -63.81
N LYS A 6 -13.75 59.10 -63.60
CA LYS A 6 -12.55 59.26 -62.72
C LYS A 6 -12.91 58.82 -61.33
N THR A 7 -12.58 57.62 -60.98
CA THR A 7 -12.77 57.09 -59.62
C THR A 7 -11.88 57.89 -58.68
N ALA A 8 -12.48 58.72 -57.81
CA ALA A 8 -11.75 59.56 -56.86
C ALA A 8 -10.80 58.75 -55.99
N ALA A 9 -9.59 59.27 -55.77
CA ALA A 9 -8.58 58.68 -54.88
C ALA A 9 -9.13 58.54 -53.48
N ILE A 10 -8.86 57.45 -52.77
CA ILE A 10 -9.32 57.19 -51.39
C ILE A 10 -8.65 58.15 -50.43
N ASP A 11 -9.42 58.98 -49.74
CA ASP A 11 -8.91 59.89 -48.70
C ASP A 11 -8.79 59.14 -47.35
N TYR A 12 -7.60 58.62 -47.03
CA TYR A 12 -7.33 57.83 -45.82
C TYR A 12 -7.40 58.66 -44.51
N SER A 13 -7.62 59.97 -44.60
CA SER A 13 -7.83 60.82 -43.44
C SER A 13 -9.26 60.70 -42.91
N LYS A 14 -10.19 60.36 -43.79
CA LYS A 14 -11.64 60.23 -43.49
C LYS A 14 -12.06 58.82 -43.13
N ARG A 15 -13.28 58.72 -42.63
CA ARG A 15 -13.93 57.44 -42.42
C ARG A 15 -14.77 57.12 -43.66
N HIS A 16 -14.82 55.84 -44.00
CA HIS A 16 -15.52 55.36 -45.19
C HIS A 16 -16.51 54.28 -44.81
N GLU A 17 -17.61 54.18 -45.54
CA GLU A 17 -18.43 52.99 -45.54
C GLU A 17 -17.61 51.88 -46.23
N LEU A 18 -17.40 50.79 -45.50
CA LEU A 18 -16.57 49.69 -45.99
C LEU A 18 -17.40 48.87 -46.99
N THR A 19 -16.97 48.88 -48.23
CA THR A 19 -17.52 48.08 -49.30
C THR A 19 -16.44 47.24 -49.96
N TYR A 20 -16.80 46.11 -50.56
CA TYR A 20 -15.84 45.23 -51.24
C TYR A 20 -14.98 46.03 -52.24
N GLY A 21 -15.64 46.82 -53.11
CA GLY A 21 -14.95 47.59 -54.14
C GLY A 21 -14.04 48.71 -53.58
N LEU A 22 -14.35 49.26 -52.40
CA LEU A 22 -13.45 50.19 -51.71
C LEU A 22 -12.22 49.45 -51.18
N LEU A 23 -12.39 48.32 -50.55
CA LEU A 23 -11.31 47.54 -49.98
C LEU A 23 -10.41 46.95 -51.04
N GLU A 24 -10.95 46.51 -52.16
CA GLU A 24 -10.18 45.98 -53.28
C GLU A 24 -9.22 47.01 -53.84
N ARG A 25 -9.69 48.26 -54.01
CA ARG A 25 -8.92 49.39 -54.57
C ARG A 25 -7.98 50.03 -53.55
N ALA A 26 -8.16 49.74 -52.27
CA ALA A 26 -7.31 50.32 -51.24
C ALA A 26 -5.86 49.83 -51.39
N ALA A 27 -4.94 50.79 -51.61
CA ALA A 27 -3.52 50.54 -51.77
C ALA A 27 -2.71 51.53 -50.91
N CYS A 28 -1.55 51.13 -50.46
CA CYS A 28 -0.66 52.02 -49.69
C CYS A 28 0.04 52.97 -50.68
N PRO A 29 -0.09 54.32 -50.54
CA PRO A 29 0.62 55.28 -51.40
C PRO A 29 2.13 55.20 -51.21
N ASP A 30 2.84 55.58 -52.26
CA ASP A 30 4.30 55.70 -52.22
C ASP A 30 4.78 56.59 -51.06
N GLY A 31 5.87 56.19 -50.43
CA GLY A 31 6.43 56.87 -49.29
C GLY A 31 5.84 56.54 -47.91
N LYS A 32 4.75 55.74 -47.87
CA LYS A 32 4.16 55.23 -46.61
C LYS A 32 4.41 53.74 -46.40
N GLN A 33 4.56 53.33 -45.18
CA GLN A 33 4.69 51.91 -44.82
C GLN A 33 3.32 51.22 -44.77
N PHE A 34 2.28 51.93 -44.39
CA PHE A 34 0.90 51.48 -44.37
C PHE A 34 -0.09 52.64 -44.37
N VAL A 35 -1.33 52.34 -44.70
CA VAL A 35 -2.47 53.25 -44.50
C VAL A 35 -3.59 52.56 -43.81
N LEU A 36 -4.52 53.33 -43.24
CA LEU A 36 -5.68 52.83 -42.47
C LEU A 36 -6.96 53.30 -43.15
N VAL A 37 -7.76 52.36 -43.62
CA VAL A 37 -9.16 52.61 -44.05
C VAL A 37 -10.02 52.45 -42.80
N ARG A 38 -10.59 53.55 -42.30
CA ARG A 38 -11.40 53.55 -41.07
C ARG A 38 -12.87 53.41 -41.42
N ASP A 39 -13.58 52.51 -40.68
CA ASP A 39 -14.98 52.36 -40.86
C ASP A 39 -15.79 53.56 -40.36
N ALA A 40 -16.79 54.01 -41.13
CA ALA A 40 -17.67 55.10 -40.75
C ALA A 40 -18.72 54.65 -39.75
N ASP A 41 -19.16 53.39 -39.80
CA ASP A 41 -20.23 52.83 -38.98
C ASP A 41 -19.68 52.31 -37.61
N LYS A 42 -18.64 51.48 -37.63
CA LYS A 42 -18.08 50.89 -36.43
C LYS A 42 -16.82 51.66 -35.99
N LYS A 43 -16.98 52.57 -35.00
CA LYS A 43 -15.83 53.24 -34.39
C LYS A 43 -14.80 52.23 -33.90
N GLY A 44 -13.51 52.45 -34.24
CA GLY A 44 -12.40 51.57 -33.85
C GLY A 44 -12.07 50.49 -34.87
N LEU A 45 -13.00 50.07 -35.75
CA LEU A 45 -12.69 49.19 -36.85
C LEU A 45 -11.93 49.88 -37.93
N ARG A 46 -10.87 49.27 -38.40
CA ARG A 46 -10.07 49.77 -39.53
C ARG A 46 -9.39 48.60 -40.28
N LEU A 47 -9.19 48.80 -41.56
CA LEU A 47 -8.33 47.94 -42.37
C LEU A 47 -6.94 48.61 -42.53
N ARG A 48 -5.90 47.91 -42.12
CA ARG A 48 -4.50 48.29 -42.36
C ARG A 48 -4.07 47.71 -43.69
N VAL A 49 -3.72 48.59 -44.61
CA VAL A 49 -3.18 48.22 -45.91
C VAL A 49 -1.69 48.48 -45.93
N THR A 50 -0.87 47.49 -46.09
CA THR A 50 0.59 47.57 -46.07
C THR A 50 1.16 47.88 -47.43
N LYS A 51 2.42 48.36 -47.51
CA LYS A 51 3.14 48.61 -48.76
C LYS A 51 3.26 47.38 -49.64
N ALA A 52 3.32 46.15 -49.03
CA ALA A 52 3.35 44.89 -49.75
C ALA A 52 1.95 44.43 -50.24
N GLY A 53 0.89 45.24 -50.06
CA GLY A 53 -0.46 44.93 -50.52
C GLY A 53 -1.27 44.11 -49.50
N GLY A 54 -0.69 43.68 -48.39
CA GLY A 54 -1.41 42.93 -47.32
C GLY A 54 -2.48 43.80 -46.66
N LYS A 55 -3.67 43.26 -46.44
CA LYS A 55 -4.88 43.95 -45.91
C LYS A 55 -5.34 43.24 -44.65
N HIS A 56 -5.13 43.89 -43.48
CA HIS A 56 -5.38 43.26 -42.18
C HIS A 56 -6.40 44.07 -41.36
N TRP A 57 -7.44 43.41 -40.91
CA TRP A 57 -8.45 43.97 -40.01
C TRP A 57 -7.83 44.23 -38.62
N GLN A 58 -8.11 45.41 -38.08
CA GLN A 58 -7.74 45.83 -36.74
C GLN A 58 -8.88 46.55 -36.05
N PHE A 59 -9.06 46.25 -34.77
CA PHE A 59 -9.93 47.00 -33.88
C PHE A 59 -9.07 47.70 -32.83
N GLU A 60 -9.35 49.00 -32.63
CA GLU A 60 -8.62 49.80 -31.64
C GLU A 60 -9.60 50.69 -30.87
N THR A 61 -9.49 50.66 -29.53
CA THR A 61 -10.25 51.47 -28.61
C THR A 61 -9.45 51.75 -27.34
N ARG A 62 -10.04 52.48 -26.40
CA ARG A 62 -9.48 52.64 -25.05
C ARG A 62 -10.36 52.01 -24.02
N VAL A 63 -9.77 51.28 -23.08
CA VAL A 63 -10.42 50.66 -21.93
C VAL A 63 -9.75 51.23 -20.68
N ASN A 64 -10.53 51.86 -19.81
CA ASN A 64 -10.01 52.46 -18.59
C ASN A 64 -8.76 53.35 -18.83
N GLY A 65 -8.80 54.16 -19.92
CA GLY A 65 -7.72 55.06 -20.30
C GLY A 65 -6.54 54.41 -21.06
N LYS A 66 -6.46 53.06 -21.07
CA LYS A 66 -5.38 52.31 -21.74
C LYS A 66 -5.78 51.93 -23.17
N LEU A 67 -4.81 51.95 -24.08
CA LEU A 67 -5.03 51.54 -25.47
C LEU A 67 -5.24 50.03 -25.57
N PHE A 68 -6.36 49.62 -26.15
CA PHE A 68 -6.63 48.26 -26.57
C PHE A 68 -6.61 48.20 -28.08
N ALA A 69 -5.75 47.36 -28.65
CA ALA A 69 -5.69 47.09 -30.09
C ALA A 69 -5.65 45.59 -30.34
N ARG A 70 -6.42 45.13 -31.32
CA ARG A 70 -6.52 43.72 -31.68
C ARG A 70 -6.57 43.54 -33.19
N ALA A 71 -5.80 42.58 -33.72
CA ALA A 71 -5.92 42.11 -35.09
C ALA A 71 -7.16 41.15 -35.16
N LEU A 72 -7.99 41.37 -36.19
CA LEU A 72 -9.22 40.56 -36.38
C LEU A 72 -9.09 39.53 -37.52
N GLY A 73 -7.97 39.59 -38.24
CA GLY A 73 -7.72 38.67 -39.38
C GLY A 73 -7.34 39.43 -40.65
N GLU A 74 -7.21 38.71 -41.73
CA GLU A 74 -6.79 39.23 -43.05
C GLU A 74 -7.98 39.27 -44.00
N TRP A 75 -8.13 40.37 -44.76
CA TRP A 75 -9.10 40.49 -45.81
C TRP A 75 -8.50 39.87 -47.12
N PRO A 76 -9.24 39.08 -47.93
CA PRO A 76 -10.70 38.79 -47.82
C PRO A 76 -11.07 37.56 -46.99
N ALA A 77 -10.11 36.87 -46.33
CA ALA A 77 -10.39 35.66 -45.54
C ALA A 77 -11.41 35.93 -44.39
N VAL A 78 -11.31 37.15 -43.79
CA VAL A 78 -12.34 37.67 -42.90
C VAL A 78 -13.16 38.70 -43.66
N SER A 79 -14.42 38.50 -43.82
CA SER A 79 -15.34 39.40 -44.50
C SER A 79 -15.60 40.70 -43.75
N ILE A 80 -16.17 41.68 -44.44
CA ILE A 80 -16.52 43.00 -43.82
C ILE A 80 -17.50 42.77 -42.65
N ASP A 81 -18.50 41.92 -42.86
CA ASP A 81 -19.56 41.65 -41.87
C ASP A 81 -19.01 40.93 -40.64
N GLU A 82 -18.13 39.97 -40.82
CA GLU A 82 -17.44 39.29 -39.71
C GLU A 82 -16.55 40.27 -38.92
N ALA A 83 -15.79 41.13 -39.65
CA ALA A 83 -14.97 42.13 -38.99
C ALA A 83 -15.83 43.17 -38.22
N LYS A 84 -16.97 43.60 -38.78
CA LYS A 84 -17.94 44.46 -38.11
C LYS A 84 -18.58 43.83 -36.91
N ALA A 85 -18.99 42.54 -36.98
CA ALA A 85 -19.57 41.80 -35.90
C ALA A 85 -18.58 41.67 -34.71
N GLU A 86 -17.33 41.26 -34.99
CA GLU A 86 -16.32 41.13 -33.95
C GLU A 86 -15.92 42.48 -33.36
N ALA A 87 -15.81 43.55 -34.17
CA ALA A 87 -15.60 44.91 -33.66
C ALA A 87 -16.75 45.37 -32.75
N HIS A 88 -18.02 45.01 -33.07
CA HIS A 88 -19.16 45.32 -32.23
C HIS A 88 -19.11 44.58 -30.89
N ARG A 89 -18.81 43.26 -30.92
CA ARG A 89 -18.62 42.45 -29.72
C ARG A 89 -17.54 42.99 -28.79
N LEU A 90 -16.37 43.28 -29.34
CA LEU A 90 -15.24 43.85 -28.58
C LEU A 90 -15.59 45.21 -28.00
N ARG A 91 -16.33 46.04 -28.77
CA ARG A 91 -16.76 47.34 -28.31
C ARG A 91 -17.72 47.27 -27.12
N GLY A 92 -18.71 46.36 -27.16
CA GLY A 92 -19.62 46.11 -26.03
C GLY A 92 -18.87 45.79 -24.72
N LEU A 93 -17.84 44.93 -24.77
CA LEU A 93 -16.98 44.61 -23.62
C LEU A 93 -16.20 45.82 -23.10
N THR A 94 -15.59 46.60 -24.05
CA THR A 94 -14.75 47.75 -23.68
C THR A 94 -15.56 48.94 -23.16
N GLU A 95 -16.80 49.16 -23.60
CA GLU A 95 -17.72 50.17 -23.10
C GLU A 95 -18.24 49.85 -21.68
N GLN A 96 -18.29 48.55 -21.34
CA GLN A 96 -18.57 48.09 -19.96
C GLN A 96 -17.33 48.19 -19.07
N GLY A 97 -16.21 48.70 -19.54
CA GLY A 97 -14.96 48.81 -18.78
C GLY A 97 -14.16 47.51 -18.67
N THR A 98 -14.58 46.45 -19.37
CA THR A 98 -13.94 45.12 -19.29
C THR A 98 -12.89 45.00 -20.40
N ASP A 99 -11.64 44.62 -20.05
CA ASP A 99 -10.60 44.32 -21.04
C ASP A 99 -10.87 42.93 -21.64
N PRO A 100 -11.12 42.81 -22.96
CA PRO A 100 -11.39 41.50 -23.60
C PRO A 100 -10.28 40.47 -23.39
N ARG A 101 -9.02 40.89 -23.19
CA ARG A 101 -7.89 39.98 -22.89
C ARG A 101 -8.04 39.33 -21.52
N GLU A 102 -8.68 40.02 -20.59
CA GLU A 102 -8.91 39.51 -19.25
C GLU A 102 -10.04 38.46 -19.23
N VAL A 103 -11.10 38.69 -19.99
CA VAL A 103 -12.18 37.72 -20.20
C VAL A 103 -11.63 36.43 -20.84
N GLU A 104 -10.78 36.56 -21.86
CA GLU A 104 -10.17 35.39 -22.51
C GLU A 104 -9.23 34.61 -21.59
N ARG A 105 -8.43 35.30 -20.77
CA ARG A 105 -7.59 34.64 -19.74
C ARG A 105 -8.42 33.88 -18.74
N GLN A 106 -9.53 34.48 -18.28
CA GLN A 106 -10.45 33.80 -17.35
C GLN A 106 -11.11 32.59 -17.98
N GLN A 107 -11.55 32.70 -19.24
CA GLN A 107 -12.14 31.57 -19.97
C GLN A 107 -11.14 30.46 -20.22
N GLN A 108 -9.89 30.79 -20.58
CA GLN A 108 -8.83 29.81 -20.76
C GLN A 108 -8.47 29.13 -19.42
N ALA A 109 -8.38 29.91 -18.33
CA ALA A 109 -8.14 29.36 -17.00
C ALA A 109 -9.28 28.45 -16.55
N ALA A 110 -10.54 28.83 -16.79
CA ALA A 110 -11.71 28.02 -16.48
C ALA A 110 -11.74 26.71 -17.28
N LYS A 111 -11.42 26.77 -18.58
CA LYS A 111 -11.30 25.57 -19.44
C LYS A 111 -10.15 24.66 -18.99
N ALA A 112 -9.00 25.23 -18.63
CA ALA A 112 -7.88 24.47 -18.12
C ALA A 112 -8.20 23.81 -16.78
N ALA A 113 -8.89 24.53 -15.88
CA ALA A 113 -9.35 24.01 -14.60
C ALA A 113 -10.38 22.89 -14.77
N SER A 114 -11.35 23.05 -15.68
CA SER A 114 -12.31 21.99 -16.02
C SER A 114 -11.61 20.74 -16.56
N LYS A 115 -10.70 20.91 -17.53
CA LYS A 115 -9.95 19.78 -18.10
C LYS A 115 -9.07 19.08 -17.05
N ALA A 116 -8.48 19.84 -16.13
CA ALA A 116 -7.71 19.28 -15.02
C ALA A 116 -8.62 18.51 -14.03
N ALA A 117 -9.81 19.04 -13.75
CA ALA A 117 -10.80 18.37 -12.91
C ALA A 117 -11.30 17.07 -13.55
N ASP A 118 -11.59 17.08 -14.85
CA ASP A 118 -12.02 15.88 -15.60
C ASP A 118 -10.91 14.81 -15.64
N ALA A 119 -9.64 15.23 -15.82
CA ALA A 119 -8.49 14.35 -15.77
C ALA A 119 -8.28 13.76 -14.36
N ALA A 120 -8.47 14.55 -13.32
CA ALA A 120 -8.41 14.09 -11.93
C ALA A 120 -9.52 13.09 -11.59
N GLN A 121 -10.73 13.30 -12.13
CA GLN A 121 -11.85 12.35 -11.98
C GLN A 121 -11.63 11.04 -12.74
N ALA A 122 -10.75 10.98 -13.73
CA ALA A 122 -10.43 9.77 -14.48
C ALA A 122 -9.44 8.83 -13.77
N VAL A 123 -8.72 9.30 -12.73
CA VAL A 123 -7.72 8.50 -12.02
C VAL A 123 -8.39 7.35 -11.27
N THR A 124 -7.96 6.12 -11.55
CA THR A 124 -8.46 4.91 -10.89
C THR A 124 -7.60 4.50 -9.70
N VAL A 125 -8.15 3.65 -8.84
CA VAL A 125 -7.38 2.97 -7.78
C VAL A 125 -6.23 2.17 -8.39
N GLY A 126 -6.45 1.54 -9.56
CA GLY A 126 -5.47 0.75 -10.28
C GLY A 126 -4.27 1.55 -10.77
N ASP A 127 -4.45 2.82 -11.14
CA ASP A 127 -3.35 3.72 -11.52
C ASP A 127 -2.46 4.08 -10.33
N VAL A 128 -3.05 4.20 -9.14
CA VAL A 128 -2.36 4.65 -7.92
C VAL A 128 -1.82 3.49 -7.09
N TRP A 129 -2.42 2.29 -7.20
CA TRP A 129 -2.01 1.12 -6.43
C TRP A 129 -0.53 0.71 -6.60
N PRO A 130 0.05 0.69 -7.82
CA PRO A 130 1.48 0.41 -8.00
C PRO A 130 2.37 1.41 -7.28
N LEU A 131 2.01 2.70 -7.29
CA LEU A 131 2.74 3.75 -6.58
C LEU A 131 2.69 3.56 -5.06
N TYR A 132 1.56 3.08 -4.55
CA TYR A 132 1.44 2.69 -3.15
C TYR A 132 2.33 1.49 -2.79
N LEU A 133 2.43 0.49 -3.66
CA LEU A 133 3.32 -0.66 -3.45
C LEU A 133 4.79 -0.25 -3.44
N GLU A 134 5.16 0.74 -4.23
CA GLU A 134 6.54 1.24 -4.34
C GLU A 134 6.90 2.19 -3.20
N HIS A 135 6.07 3.19 -2.94
CA HIS A 135 6.37 4.29 -2.03
C HIS A 135 5.70 4.17 -0.66
N GLY A 136 4.80 3.21 -0.49
CA GLY A 136 4.15 2.95 0.79
C GLY A 136 5.11 2.30 1.78
N ARG A 137 4.96 2.66 3.07
CA ARG A 137 5.79 2.12 4.15
C ARG A 137 5.05 2.13 5.48
N PRO A 138 5.35 1.22 6.41
CA PRO A 138 4.79 1.24 7.74
C PRO A 138 5.34 2.42 8.54
N LYS A 139 4.57 2.92 9.52
CA LYS A 139 4.94 4.09 10.36
C LYS A 139 6.34 4.03 10.99
N ARG A 140 6.86 2.83 11.27
CA ARG A 140 8.11 2.63 12.01
C ARG A 140 9.21 1.92 11.20
N ARG A 141 9.10 1.87 9.87
CA ARG A 141 10.05 1.19 8.98
C ARG A 141 10.20 1.95 7.69
N THR A 142 11.33 1.76 7.05
CA THR A 142 11.68 2.38 5.77
C THR A 142 11.04 1.68 4.56
N ALA A 143 10.71 0.37 4.70
CA ALA A 143 10.12 -0.43 3.62
C ALA A 143 9.13 -1.47 4.16
N TRP A 144 8.30 -2.00 3.27
CA TRP A 144 7.47 -3.17 3.52
C TRP A 144 8.34 -4.41 3.80
N LYS A 145 7.90 -5.27 4.72
CA LYS A 145 8.47 -6.63 4.78
C LYS A 145 8.13 -7.36 3.49
N PRO A 146 9.06 -8.15 2.91
CA PRO A 146 8.83 -8.84 1.62
C PRO A 146 7.52 -9.65 1.59
N ARG A 147 7.21 -10.35 2.68
CA ARG A 147 5.97 -11.11 2.78
C ARG A 147 4.72 -10.24 2.77
N TYR A 148 4.74 -9.08 3.44
CA TYR A 148 3.58 -8.17 3.47
C TYR A 148 3.36 -7.52 2.10
N ARG A 149 4.45 -7.18 1.40
CA ARG A 149 4.39 -6.69 0.02
C ARG A 149 3.78 -7.75 -0.91
N ALA A 150 4.26 -9.00 -0.83
CA ALA A 150 3.70 -10.11 -1.59
C ALA A 150 2.20 -10.35 -1.26
N ASP A 151 1.80 -10.17 0.01
CA ASP A 151 0.40 -10.25 0.41
C ASP A 151 -0.44 -9.11 -0.23
N LEU A 152 0.08 -7.87 -0.28
CA LEU A 152 -0.59 -6.73 -0.95
C LEU A 152 -0.75 -6.99 -2.46
N GLU A 153 0.30 -7.48 -3.11
CA GLU A 153 0.29 -7.86 -4.53
C GLU A 153 -0.73 -8.97 -4.80
N ALA A 154 -0.73 -10.02 -3.98
CA ALA A 154 -1.68 -11.13 -4.10
C ALA A 154 -3.14 -10.71 -3.87
N MET A 155 -3.40 -9.77 -2.94
CA MET A 155 -4.75 -9.24 -2.69
C MET A 155 -5.29 -8.43 -3.89
N ALA A 156 -4.43 -7.86 -4.72
CA ALA A 156 -4.79 -7.08 -5.89
C ALA A 156 -4.56 -7.84 -7.22
N ALA A 157 -4.17 -9.11 -7.18
CA ALA A 157 -3.87 -9.90 -8.37
C ALA A 157 -5.12 -10.21 -9.19
N PRO A 158 -5.05 -10.19 -10.53
CA PRO A 158 -6.19 -10.48 -11.40
C PRO A 158 -6.66 -11.95 -11.34
N GLY A 159 -5.83 -12.84 -10.80
CA GLY A 159 -6.09 -14.28 -10.87
C GLY A 159 -5.83 -14.86 -12.27
N GLY A 160 -6.38 -16.04 -12.55
CA GLY A 160 -6.23 -16.69 -13.86
C GLY A 160 -4.94 -17.51 -14.01
N GLU A 161 -4.04 -17.47 -13.03
CA GLU A 161 -2.81 -18.26 -13.05
C GLU A 161 -3.05 -19.69 -12.54
N PRO A 162 -2.30 -20.69 -13.03
CA PRO A 162 -2.38 -22.05 -12.51
C PRO A 162 -2.08 -22.09 -11.00
N LYS A 163 -2.88 -22.82 -10.25
CA LYS A 163 -2.63 -22.98 -8.82
C LYS A 163 -1.31 -23.71 -8.58
N LYS A 164 -0.49 -23.22 -7.66
CA LYS A 164 0.76 -23.88 -7.24
C LYS A 164 0.52 -25.25 -6.58
N ARG A 165 -0.66 -25.49 -6.04
CA ARG A 165 -1.08 -26.75 -5.43
C ARG A 165 -2.53 -27.03 -5.83
N GLY A 166 -2.82 -28.25 -6.24
CA GLY A 166 -4.14 -28.67 -6.73
C GLY A 166 -4.38 -28.30 -8.20
N LYS A 167 -5.55 -28.62 -8.70
CA LYS A 167 -5.97 -28.35 -10.09
C LYS A 167 -6.73 -27.01 -10.19
N GLY A 168 -6.71 -26.38 -11.37
CA GLY A 168 -7.48 -25.17 -11.71
C GLY A 168 -6.69 -23.88 -11.56
N LEU A 169 -7.39 -22.76 -11.81
CA LEU A 169 -6.80 -21.42 -11.83
C LEU A 169 -7.02 -20.69 -10.48
N THR A 170 -6.16 -19.74 -10.19
CA THR A 170 -6.30 -18.85 -9.04
C THR A 170 -7.48 -17.91 -9.26
N ARG A 171 -8.19 -17.59 -8.18
CA ARG A 171 -9.23 -16.55 -8.19
C ARG A 171 -8.59 -15.18 -8.13
N PRO A 172 -9.25 -14.13 -8.65
CA PRO A 172 -8.85 -12.76 -8.39
C PRO A 172 -8.68 -12.50 -6.90
N GLY A 173 -7.71 -11.66 -6.57
CA GLY A 173 -7.56 -11.19 -5.20
C GLY A 173 -8.76 -10.30 -4.80
N PRO A 174 -9.14 -10.25 -3.52
CA PRO A 174 -10.33 -9.52 -3.09
C PRO A 174 -10.27 -8.01 -3.35
N LEU A 175 -9.08 -7.40 -3.47
CA LEU A 175 -8.93 -6.00 -3.84
C LEU A 175 -8.97 -5.75 -5.34
N TYR A 176 -8.83 -6.78 -6.17
CA TYR A 176 -8.79 -6.62 -7.63
C TYR A 176 -10.01 -5.85 -8.19
N PRO A 177 -11.26 -6.12 -7.77
CA PRO A 177 -12.42 -5.38 -8.25
C PRO A 177 -12.38 -3.88 -7.92
N LEU A 178 -11.70 -3.49 -6.84
CA LEU A 178 -11.57 -2.09 -6.45
C LEU A 178 -10.61 -1.31 -7.36
N LEU A 179 -9.70 -1.99 -8.05
CA LEU A 179 -8.70 -1.33 -8.91
C LEU A 179 -9.35 -0.60 -10.09
N ALA A 180 -10.51 -1.07 -10.57
CA ALA A 180 -11.24 -0.43 -11.66
C ALA A 180 -12.04 0.81 -11.22
N LEU A 181 -12.22 1.04 -9.93
CA LEU A 181 -12.95 2.20 -9.43
C LEU A 181 -12.14 3.48 -9.61
N ARG A 182 -12.84 4.57 -9.96
CA ARG A 182 -12.24 5.90 -9.85
C ARG A 182 -11.97 6.22 -8.39
N MET A 183 -10.92 6.98 -8.13
CA MET A 183 -10.58 7.38 -6.76
C MET A 183 -11.75 8.11 -6.09
N THR A 184 -12.48 8.94 -6.83
CA THR A 184 -13.66 9.69 -6.36
C THR A 184 -14.88 8.82 -6.06
N ASP A 185 -14.94 7.61 -6.62
CA ASP A 185 -16.06 6.69 -6.42
C ASP A 185 -15.83 5.75 -5.22
N VAL A 186 -14.66 5.86 -4.58
CA VAL A 186 -14.33 5.10 -3.36
C VAL A 186 -14.97 5.79 -2.15
N ASN A 187 -16.20 5.43 -1.88
CA ASN A 187 -17.01 5.92 -0.75
C ASN A 187 -17.49 4.77 0.14
N GLU A 188 -18.22 5.09 1.19
CA GLU A 188 -18.76 4.10 2.15
C GLU A 188 -19.63 3.05 1.48
N ASP A 189 -20.53 3.43 0.59
CA ASP A 189 -21.50 2.53 -0.05
C ASP A 189 -20.81 1.56 -1.00
N THR A 190 -19.87 2.05 -1.81
CA THR A 190 -19.08 1.21 -2.72
C THR A 190 -18.23 0.21 -1.95
N LEU A 191 -17.60 0.62 -0.86
CA LEU A 191 -16.80 -0.27 -0.02
C LEU A 191 -17.65 -1.25 0.76
N LYS A 192 -18.85 -0.86 1.23
CA LYS A 192 -19.79 -1.77 1.88
C LYS A 192 -20.26 -2.86 0.91
N SER A 193 -20.70 -2.45 -0.28
CA SER A 193 -21.14 -3.37 -1.34
C SER A 193 -20.04 -4.34 -1.77
N TRP A 194 -18.82 -3.84 -1.90
CA TRP A 194 -17.63 -4.68 -2.16
C TRP A 194 -17.39 -5.65 -1.01
N TYR A 195 -17.39 -5.18 0.25
CA TYR A 195 -17.13 -6.01 1.41
C TYR A 195 -18.16 -7.14 1.57
N ASP A 196 -19.45 -6.84 1.38
CA ASP A 196 -20.52 -7.82 1.46
C ASP A 196 -20.41 -8.92 0.39
N ARG A 197 -19.91 -8.56 -0.79
CA ARG A 197 -19.65 -9.53 -1.85
C ARG A 197 -18.45 -10.41 -1.52
N GLU A 198 -17.33 -9.83 -1.10
CA GLU A 198 -16.10 -10.57 -0.81
C GLU A 198 -16.21 -11.43 0.46
N SER A 199 -16.97 -11.00 1.46
CA SER A 199 -17.19 -11.74 2.70
C SER A 199 -17.92 -13.07 2.47
N LYS A 200 -18.79 -13.16 1.44
CA LYS A 200 -19.45 -14.43 1.03
C LYS A 200 -18.44 -15.49 0.57
N ALA A 201 -17.32 -15.06 -0.02
CA ALA A 201 -16.25 -15.96 -0.44
C ALA A 201 -15.26 -16.31 0.68
N GLY A 202 -15.11 -15.42 1.67
CA GLY A 202 -14.24 -15.65 2.82
C GLY A 202 -14.15 -14.41 3.71
N GLU A 203 -14.90 -14.44 4.81
CA GLU A 203 -15.07 -13.32 5.75
C GLU A 203 -13.75 -12.77 6.30
N HIS A 204 -12.89 -13.64 6.82
CA HIS A 204 -11.59 -13.21 7.36
C HIS A 204 -10.64 -12.66 6.28
N GLN A 205 -10.73 -13.17 5.05
CA GLN A 205 -9.91 -12.67 3.95
C GLN A 205 -10.41 -11.31 3.49
N ALA A 206 -11.72 -11.11 3.40
CA ALA A 206 -12.34 -9.82 3.10
C ALA A 206 -11.98 -8.77 4.16
N ALA A 207 -12.08 -9.12 5.45
CA ALA A 207 -11.68 -8.24 6.54
C ALA A 207 -10.19 -7.85 6.47
N ARG A 208 -9.32 -8.81 6.15
CA ARG A 208 -7.89 -8.54 5.95
C ARG A 208 -7.64 -7.62 4.76
N ALA A 209 -8.31 -7.86 3.63
CA ALA A 209 -8.23 -7.02 2.45
C ALA A 209 -8.67 -5.58 2.75
N LEU A 210 -9.79 -5.41 3.47
CA LEU A 210 -10.26 -4.11 3.92
C LEU A 210 -9.22 -3.39 4.80
N MET A 211 -8.58 -4.09 5.74
CA MET A 211 -7.53 -3.50 6.57
C MET A 211 -6.33 -3.01 5.74
N MET A 212 -5.95 -3.76 4.69
CA MET A 212 -4.89 -3.37 3.76
C MET A 212 -5.32 -2.16 2.92
N PHE A 213 -6.55 -2.15 2.43
CA PHE A 213 -7.11 -1.04 1.66
C PHE A 213 -7.24 0.25 2.48
N ARG A 214 -7.63 0.17 3.76
CA ARG A 214 -7.55 1.30 4.71
C ARG A 214 -6.13 1.88 4.82
N GLY A 215 -5.11 1.05 4.64
CA GLY A 215 -3.71 1.48 4.55
C GLY A 215 -3.45 2.34 3.33
N PHE A 216 -3.98 1.92 2.17
CA PHE A 216 -3.93 2.66 0.91
C PHE A 216 -4.68 4.00 1.00
N LEU A 217 -5.92 4.01 1.51
CA LEU A 217 -6.70 5.24 1.69
C LEU A 217 -5.95 6.28 2.54
N ARG A 218 -5.35 5.86 3.65
CA ARG A 218 -4.53 6.74 4.49
C ARG A 218 -3.28 7.25 3.78
N TRP A 219 -2.67 6.43 2.94
CA TRP A 219 -1.50 6.82 2.16
C TRP A 219 -1.87 7.86 1.10
N CYS A 220 -2.99 7.71 0.42
CA CYS A 220 -3.54 8.67 -0.55
C CYS A 220 -3.91 9.99 0.13
N ALA A 221 -4.64 9.95 1.25
CA ALA A 221 -5.08 11.14 1.99
C ALA A 221 -3.91 11.99 2.54
N ALA A 222 -2.73 11.39 2.72
CA ALA A 222 -1.53 12.10 3.15
C ALA A 222 -0.80 12.83 2.00
N ARG A 223 -1.27 12.71 0.75
CA ARG A 223 -0.64 13.27 -0.44
C ARG A 223 -1.49 14.35 -1.09
N PRO A 224 -0.90 15.51 -1.42
CA PRO A 224 -1.65 16.60 -2.05
C PRO A 224 -2.37 16.19 -3.33
N GLU A 225 -1.76 15.30 -4.12
CA GLU A 225 -2.24 14.85 -5.42
C GLU A 225 -3.54 14.04 -5.33
N TYR A 226 -3.75 13.31 -4.21
CA TYR A 226 -4.87 12.36 -4.06
C TYR A 226 -5.86 12.74 -2.96
N ARG A 227 -5.49 13.64 -2.02
CA ARG A 227 -6.30 13.90 -0.82
C ARG A 227 -7.71 14.42 -1.12
N SER A 228 -7.88 15.15 -2.22
CA SER A 228 -9.17 15.69 -2.64
C SER A 228 -10.04 14.69 -3.40
N MET A 229 -9.46 13.55 -3.81
CA MET A 229 -10.15 12.51 -4.60
C MET A 229 -10.62 11.34 -3.75
N ILE A 230 -10.26 11.28 -2.46
CA ILE A 230 -10.47 10.09 -1.65
C ILE A 230 -11.07 10.42 -0.28
N ASP A 231 -12.07 9.67 0.11
CA ASP A 231 -12.49 9.63 1.51
C ASP A 231 -11.58 8.67 2.30
N ARG A 232 -10.77 9.24 3.17
CA ARG A 232 -9.84 8.51 4.05
C ARG A 232 -10.52 7.48 4.92
N ASP A 233 -11.72 7.78 5.38
CA ASP A 233 -12.43 7.02 6.41
C ASP A 233 -13.57 6.16 5.82
N ALA A 234 -13.80 6.18 4.50
CA ALA A 234 -14.81 5.39 3.81
C ALA A 234 -14.83 3.90 4.23
N GLY A 235 -13.65 3.30 4.42
CA GLY A 235 -13.55 1.92 4.90
C GLY A 235 -13.82 1.74 6.40
N ARG A 236 -14.23 2.78 7.13
CA ARG A 236 -14.52 2.76 8.58
C ARG A 236 -15.98 3.06 8.89
N ALA A 237 -16.83 3.17 7.89
CA ALA A 237 -18.24 3.35 8.08
C ALA A 237 -18.81 2.33 9.09
N ALA A 238 -19.74 2.76 9.92
CA ALA A 238 -20.31 1.93 10.98
C ALA A 238 -20.87 0.60 10.42
N ALA A 239 -21.59 0.66 9.29
CA ALA A 239 -22.15 -0.50 8.62
C ALA A 239 -21.11 -1.54 8.19
N ILE A 240 -19.87 -1.10 7.83
CA ILE A 240 -18.76 -2.01 7.51
C ILE A 240 -18.17 -2.60 8.80
N VAL A 241 -17.97 -1.75 9.83
CA VAL A 241 -17.37 -2.16 11.10
C VAL A 241 -18.22 -3.20 11.81
N GLU A 242 -19.54 -3.04 11.82
CA GLU A 242 -20.50 -3.97 12.38
C GLU A 242 -20.53 -5.31 11.64
N SER A 243 -20.19 -5.32 10.36
CA SER A 243 -20.12 -6.53 9.53
C SER A 243 -18.80 -7.28 9.66
N LEU A 244 -17.81 -6.76 10.41
CA LEU A 244 -16.51 -7.42 10.55
C LEU A 244 -16.62 -8.68 11.42
N PRO A 245 -15.90 -9.77 11.06
CA PRO A 245 -15.90 -10.96 11.88
C PRO A 245 -15.36 -10.69 13.27
N SER A 246 -16.00 -11.26 14.26
CA SER A 246 -15.49 -11.26 15.63
C SER A 246 -14.14 -11.98 15.67
N THR A 247 -13.12 -11.32 16.20
CA THR A 247 -11.83 -11.95 16.45
C THR A 247 -11.85 -12.67 17.79
N THR A 248 -12.39 -13.87 17.82
CA THR A 248 -12.30 -14.70 19.02
C THR A 248 -10.84 -15.05 19.27
N ARG A 249 -10.33 -14.66 20.43
CA ARG A 249 -8.97 -15.02 20.85
C ARG A 249 -8.91 -16.52 21.07
N ARG A 250 -8.08 -17.22 20.31
CA ARG A 250 -7.88 -18.66 20.51
C ARG A 250 -7.24 -18.92 21.86
N THR A 251 -7.78 -19.88 22.59
CA THR A 251 -7.32 -20.29 23.92
C THR A 251 -6.76 -21.71 23.94
N ASP A 252 -6.65 -22.37 22.76
CA ASP A 252 -6.14 -23.72 22.64
C ASP A 252 -4.74 -23.85 23.28
N ALA A 253 -4.63 -24.71 24.26
CA ALA A 253 -3.39 -25.07 24.97
C ALA A 253 -3.53 -26.51 25.48
N LEU A 254 -2.40 -27.18 25.76
CA LEU A 254 -2.40 -28.48 26.43
C LEU A 254 -2.79 -28.31 27.88
N GLU A 255 -3.72 -29.09 28.30
CA GLU A 255 -3.95 -29.33 29.72
C GLU A 255 -2.94 -30.36 30.26
N ALA A 256 -2.66 -30.34 31.56
CA ALA A 256 -1.67 -31.24 32.17
C ALA A 256 -1.93 -32.73 31.83
N ALA A 257 -3.17 -33.15 31.88
CA ALA A 257 -3.57 -34.53 31.52
C ALA A 257 -3.35 -34.91 30.04
N GLN A 258 -3.20 -33.92 29.15
CA GLN A 258 -2.96 -34.13 27.72
C GLN A 258 -1.46 -34.19 27.36
N VAL A 259 -0.59 -33.68 28.24
CA VAL A 259 0.86 -33.62 28.00
C VAL A 259 1.47 -34.99 27.73
N PRO A 260 1.18 -36.10 28.52
CA PRO A 260 1.76 -37.41 28.29
C PRO A 260 1.42 -37.95 26.91
N GLY A 261 0.15 -37.92 26.53
CA GLY A 261 -0.31 -38.40 25.22
C GLY A 261 0.28 -37.58 24.07
N TRP A 262 0.30 -36.25 24.17
CA TRP A 262 0.90 -35.41 23.17
C TRP A 262 2.40 -35.67 23.00
N TRP A 263 3.13 -35.82 24.11
CA TRP A 263 4.55 -36.06 24.10
C TRP A 263 4.88 -37.39 23.44
N ALA A 264 4.24 -38.46 23.84
CA ALA A 264 4.39 -39.79 23.24
C ALA A 264 4.07 -39.79 21.74
N GLY A 265 2.99 -39.10 21.32
CA GLY A 265 2.64 -38.98 19.93
C GLY A 265 3.67 -38.19 19.11
N VAL A 266 4.31 -37.19 19.72
CA VAL A 266 5.42 -36.43 19.06
C VAL A 266 6.69 -37.27 18.99
N GLU A 267 7.00 -38.08 20.00
CA GLU A 267 8.19 -38.98 19.97
C GLU A 267 8.09 -40.06 18.90
N GLN A 268 6.91 -40.57 18.66
CA GLN A 268 6.64 -41.58 17.63
C GLN A 268 6.67 -41.07 16.20
N LEU A 269 6.89 -39.78 15.98
CA LEU A 269 7.00 -39.23 14.62
C LEU A 269 8.25 -39.76 13.91
N ASN A 270 8.08 -40.34 12.72
CA ASN A 270 9.20 -40.82 11.88
C ASN A 270 10.21 -39.73 11.54
N ASN A 271 9.77 -38.47 11.50
CA ASN A 271 10.65 -37.32 11.26
C ASN A 271 11.22 -36.83 12.60
N ARG A 272 12.43 -37.28 12.93
CA ARG A 272 13.16 -36.89 14.16
C ARG A 272 13.32 -35.37 14.30
N THR A 273 13.58 -34.67 13.19
CA THR A 273 13.70 -33.20 13.21
C THR A 273 12.37 -32.54 13.56
N ALA A 274 11.25 -33.03 13.02
CA ALA A 274 9.93 -32.50 13.35
C ALA A 274 9.54 -32.78 14.81
N SER A 275 9.86 -33.99 15.30
CA SER A 275 9.67 -34.37 16.70
C SER A 275 10.44 -33.46 17.65
N ALA A 276 11.73 -33.28 17.43
CA ALA A 276 12.55 -32.40 18.26
C ALA A 276 12.11 -30.94 18.18
N TYR A 277 11.71 -30.48 16.99
CA TYR A 277 11.21 -29.12 16.78
C TYR A 277 9.92 -28.83 17.57
N LEU A 278 8.95 -29.77 17.57
CA LEU A 278 7.70 -29.59 18.31
C LEU A 278 7.95 -29.58 19.84
N ARG A 279 8.82 -30.47 20.33
CA ARG A 279 9.25 -30.48 21.73
C ARG A 279 9.98 -29.19 22.12
N ALA A 280 10.87 -28.70 21.27
CA ALA A 280 11.58 -27.43 21.49
C ALA A 280 10.63 -26.24 21.56
N LEU A 281 9.55 -26.22 20.77
CA LEU A 281 8.51 -25.19 20.87
C LEU A 281 7.78 -25.24 22.22
N LEU A 282 7.45 -26.42 22.72
CA LEU A 282 6.81 -26.56 24.01
C LEU A 282 7.75 -26.20 25.16
N LEU A 283 9.03 -26.56 25.09
CA LEU A 283 10.01 -26.32 26.15
C LEU A 283 10.53 -24.86 26.24
N THR A 284 10.33 -24.06 25.18
CA THR A 284 10.85 -22.69 25.12
C THR A 284 9.77 -21.63 24.97
N GLY A 285 8.56 -22.04 24.58
CA GLY A 285 7.52 -21.09 24.22
C GLY A 285 7.89 -20.18 23.05
N ALA A 286 8.91 -20.48 22.26
CA ALA A 286 9.35 -19.69 21.10
C ALA A 286 8.27 -19.63 20.00
N ARG A 287 8.29 -18.58 19.16
CA ARG A 287 7.43 -18.54 17.98
C ARG A 287 7.91 -19.54 16.93
N ARG A 288 6.98 -20.11 16.18
CA ARG A 288 7.24 -21.10 15.15
C ARG A 288 8.39 -20.74 14.23
N GLU A 289 8.38 -19.55 13.65
CA GLU A 289 9.42 -19.11 12.71
C GLU A 289 10.75 -18.79 13.39
N GLU A 290 10.73 -18.36 14.64
CA GLU A 290 11.94 -18.09 15.44
C GLU A 290 12.70 -19.40 15.69
N MET A 291 12.01 -20.42 16.16
CA MET A 291 12.61 -21.73 16.41
C MET A 291 13.03 -22.42 15.10
N ALA A 292 12.23 -22.31 14.03
CA ALA A 292 12.59 -22.90 12.74
C ALA A 292 13.83 -22.25 12.12
N ALA A 293 14.13 -21.00 12.45
CA ALA A 293 15.31 -20.28 11.94
C ALA A 293 16.55 -20.41 12.83
N LEU A 294 16.47 -21.16 13.93
CA LEU A 294 17.59 -21.37 14.84
C LEU A 294 18.76 -22.01 14.13
N LYS A 295 19.96 -21.43 14.26
CA LYS A 295 21.20 -21.95 13.70
C LYS A 295 22.06 -22.60 14.76
N TRP A 296 22.96 -23.48 14.35
CA TRP A 296 23.93 -24.09 15.24
C TRP A 296 24.85 -23.04 15.91
N ALA A 297 25.16 -21.95 15.22
CA ALA A 297 25.93 -20.83 15.76
C ALA A 297 25.21 -20.09 16.91
N ASP A 298 23.89 -20.23 17.00
CA ASP A 298 23.06 -19.61 18.01
C ASP A 298 22.90 -20.48 19.29
N VAL A 299 23.44 -21.72 19.25
CA VAL A 299 23.39 -22.69 20.35
C VAL A 299 24.74 -22.78 21.03
N ASP A 300 24.85 -22.16 22.19
CA ASP A 300 26.06 -22.21 23.01
C ASP A 300 25.92 -23.31 24.09
N PHE A 301 26.51 -24.47 23.81
CA PHE A 301 26.52 -25.62 24.74
C PHE A 301 27.43 -25.38 25.93
N GLN A 302 28.51 -24.60 25.78
CA GLN A 302 29.50 -24.34 26.86
C GLN A 302 28.88 -23.44 27.93
N TRP A 303 28.30 -22.30 27.50
CA TRP A 303 27.71 -21.34 28.44
C TRP A 303 26.20 -21.59 28.64
N ARG A 304 25.66 -22.66 28.05
CA ARG A 304 24.26 -23.04 28.15
C ARG A 304 23.31 -21.88 27.81
N LYS A 305 23.50 -21.32 26.64
CA LYS A 305 22.71 -20.19 26.12
C LYS A 305 22.12 -20.51 24.77
N LEU A 306 20.95 -19.96 24.51
CA LEU A 306 20.26 -20.07 23.25
C LEU A 306 19.88 -18.66 22.78
N THR A 307 20.43 -18.24 21.64
CA THR A 307 20.12 -16.96 21.00
C THR A 307 19.00 -17.15 20.00
N ILE A 308 17.85 -16.55 20.24
CA ILE A 308 16.67 -16.67 19.39
C ILE A 308 16.43 -15.34 18.70
N ALA A 309 16.24 -15.35 17.37
CA ALA A 309 15.83 -14.18 16.62
C ALA A 309 14.47 -13.68 17.13
N ASP A 310 14.36 -12.40 17.46
CA ASP A 310 13.14 -11.79 17.97
C ASP A 310 12.60 -10.72 17.01
N LYS A 311 11.28 -10.67 16.92
CA LYS A 311 10.59 -9.66 16.10
C LYS A 311 10.66 -8.25 16.70
N VAL A 312 10.90 -8.14 18.01
CA VAL A 312 10.84 -6.90 18.79
C VAL A 312 12.22 -6.29 18.98
N GLU A 313 13.18 -7.09 19.45
CA GLU A 313 14.53 -6.66 19.85
C GLU A 313 15.65 -7.20 18.95
N SER A 314 15.29 -7.70 17.76
CA SER A 314 16.18 -8.43 16.82
C SER A 314 16.65 -9.79 17.36
N THR A 315 17.09 -9.92 18.59
CA THR A 315 17.48 -11.18 19.24
C THR A 315 17.16 -11.15 20.73
N ARG A 316 16.93 -12.33 21.31
CA ARG A 316 16.91 -12.53 22.76
C ARG A 316 17.74 -13.74 23.12
N VAL A 317 18.37 -13.70 24.27
CA VAL A 317 19.12 -14.82 24.82
C VAL A 317 18.34 -15.45 25.96
N ILE A 318 18.14 -16.77 25.90
CA ILE A 318 17.51 -17.54 26.97
C ILE A 318 18.44 -18.66 27.42
N PRO A 319 18.27 -19.22 28.63
CA PRO A 319 19.02 -20.39 29.05
C PRO A 319 18.76 -21.60 28.14
N LEU A 320 19.80 -22.35 27.82
CA LEU A 320 19.71 -23.68 27.25
C LEU A 320 19.61 -24.69 28.40
N THR A 321 18.43 -25.24 28.61
CA THR A 321 18.16 -26.20 29.69
C THR A 321 18.76 -27.57 29.41
N PRO A 322 18.96 -28.40 30.44
CA PRO A 322 19.66 -29.69 30.28
C PRO A 322 19.01 -30.64 29.25
N TYR A 323 17.68 -30.85 29.35
CA TYR A 323 16.98 -31.72 28.39
C TYR A 323 16.97 -31.14 26.99
N MET A 324 16.74 -29.82 26.87
CA MET A 324 16.80 -29.16 25.57
C MET A 324 18.19 -29.28 24.95
N ALA A 325 19.27 -29.15 25.73
CA ALA A 325 20.63 -29.33 25.23
C ALA A 325 20.85 -30.75 24.69
N GLN A 326 20.41 -31.77 25.43
CA GLN A 326 20.49 -33.17 24.99
C GLN A 326 19.65 -33.39 23.73
N LEU A 327 18.41 -32.88 23.69
CA LEU A 327 17.54 -32.97 22.52
C LEU A 327 18.21 -32.40 21.27
N LEU A 328 18.81 -31.23 21.35
CA LEU A 328 19.50 -30.62 20.22
C LEU A 328 20.77 -31.41 19.83
N ALA A 329 21.54 -31.91 20.80
CA ALA A 329 22.75 -32.67 20.56
C ALA A 329 22.52 -33.99 19.77
N THR A 330 21.28 -34.53 19.85
CA THR A 330 20.91 -35.76 19.09
C THR A 330 20.59 -35.48 17.61
N LEU A 331 20.49 -34.21 17.20
CA LEU A 331 20.13 -33.86 15.85
C LEU A 331 21.34 -33.85 14.92
N PRO A 332 21.21 -34.34 13.69
CA PRO A 332 22.30 -34.31 12.73
C PRO A 332 22.57 -32.87 12.23
N ARG A 333 23.85 -32.48 12.16
CA ARG A 333 24.28 -31.17 11.63
C ARG A 333 24.38 -31.22 10.11
N VAL A 334 23.25 -31.24 9.43
CA VAL A 334 23.19 -31.35 7.96
C VAL A 334 23.54 -30.03 7.27
N ASN A 335 23.17 -28.91 7.85
CA ASN A 335 23.46 -27.56 7.37
C ASN A 335 23.52 -26.56 8.55
N GLU A 336 23.51 -25.26 8.29
CA GLU A 336 23.58 -24.22 9.32
C GLU A 336 22.42 -24.24 10.32
N PHE A 337 21.24 -24.77 9.93
CA PHE A 337 20.04 -24.77 10.77
C PHE A 337 19.99 -26.00 11.69
N VAL A 338 19.57 -25.78 12.93
CA VAL A 338 19.35 -26.85 13.91
C VAL A 338 18.25 -27.79 13.44
N PHE A 339 17.15 -27.24 12.96
CA PHE A 339 16.01 -28.01 12.43
C PHE A 339 16.09 -28.03 10.90
N ALA A 340 17.09 -28.74 10.40
CA ALA A 340 17.37 -28.84 8.98
C ALA A 340 16.25 -29.59 8.20
N SER A 341 16.08 -29.26 6.94
CA SER A 341 15.16 -29.92 6.01
C SER A 341 15.74 -29.87 4.59
N ALA A 342 15.43 -30.90 3.78
CA ALA A 342 15.79 -30.96 2.37
C ALA A 342 15.05 -29.96 1.47
N GLY A 343 14.05 -29.22 1.99
CA GLY A 343 13.33 -28.21 1.23
C GLY A 343 14.20 -27.02 0.86
N LYS A 344 13.77 -26.22 -0.14
CA LYS A 344 14.51 -25.05 -0.68
C LYS A 344 15.00 -24.06 0.39
N ALA A 345 14.33 -23.98 1.54
CA ALA A 345 14.72 -23.10 2.64
C ALA A 345 15.84 -23.67 3.53
N GLY A 346 16.28 -24.91 3.33
CA GLY A 346 17.28 -25.61 4.14
C GLY A 346 16.81 -25.93 5.57
N ARG A 347 15.65 -25.46 6.00
CA ARG A 347 15.09 -25.58 7.35
C ARG A 347 13.64 -26.05 7.34
N ILE A 348 13.18 -26.52 8.49
CA ILE A 348 11.79 -26.94 8.66
C ILE A 348 10.85 -25.76 8.38
N ALA A 349 9.84 -25.97 7.55
CA ALA A 349 8.92 -24.92 7.12
C ALA A 349 7.48 -25.17 7.61
N ASP A 350 6.96 -26.40 7.43
CA ASP A 350 5.59 -26.76 7.78
C ASP A 350 5.54 -28.10 8.51
N THR A 351 5.16 -28.05 9.78
CA THR A 351 5.01 -29.21 10.64
C THR A 351 3.56 -29.54 10.98
N ARG A 352 2.59 -28.88 10.31
CA ARG A 352 1.16 -29.08 10.63
C ARG A 352 0.72 -30.53 10.45
N ALA A 353 1.17 -31.18 9.39
CA ALA A 353 0.83 -32.58 9.14
C ALA A 353 1.44 -33.54 10.18
N SER A 354 2.68 -33.29 10.61
CA SER A 354 3.33 -34.06 11.68
C SER A 354 2.64 -33.81 13.03
N HIS A 355 2.33 -32.56 13.34
CA HIS A 355 1.61 -32.20 14.56
C HIS A 355 0.20 -32.81 14.60
N ALA A 356 -0.54 -32.76 13.48
CA ALA A 356 -1.86 -33.36 13.38
C ALA A 356 -1.84 -34.88 13.64
N ARG A 357 -0.80 -35.59 13.16
CA ARG A 357 -0.63 -37.03 13.46
C ARG A 357 -0.39 -37.28 14.95
N ALA A 358 0.47 -36.47 15.58
CA ALA A 358 0.69 -36.57 17.03
C ALA A 358 -0.55 -36.27 17.85
N LEU A 359 -1.36 -35.29 17.43
CA LEU A 359 -2.65 -35.01 18.08
C LEU A 359 -3.64 -36.18 17.92
N GLN A 360 -3.72 -36.72 16.73
CA GLN A 360 -4.59 -37.85 16.44
C GLN A 360 -4.22 -39.07 17.29
N SER A 361 -2.94 -39.41 17.43
CA SER A 361 -2.47 -40.53 18.27
C SER A 361 -2.75 -40.29 19.77
N ALA A 362 -2.79 -39.04 20.19
CA ALA A 362 -3.06 -38.62 21.56
C ALA A 362 -4.56 -38.42 21.88
N GLY A 363 -5.45 -38.55 20.91
CA GLY A 363 -6.87 -38.26 21.08
C GLY A 363 -7.20 -36.80 21.34
N ILE A 364 -6.34 -35.85 20.91
CA ILE A 364 -6.53 -34.42 21.12
C ILE A 364 -7.19 -33.83 19.87
N GLU A 365 -8.41 -33.30 19.99
CA GLU A 365 -9.17 -32.78 18.85
C GLU A 365 -8.51 -31.62 18.12
N SER A 366 -8.04 -30.62 18.85
CA SER A 366 -7.40 -29.47 18.24
C SER A 366 -6.37 -28.81 19.15
N LEU A 367 -5.19 -28.60 18.60
CA LEU A 367 -4.14 -27.76 19.17
C LEU A 367 -3.33 -27.18 18.04
N THR A 368 -3.23 -25.87 17.97
CA THR A 368 -2.37 -25.24 16.96
C THR A 368 -0.90 -25.28 17.39
N ILE A 369 0.03 -25.17 16.44
CA ILE A 369 1.45 -25.02 16.77
C ILE A 369 1.67 -23.76 17.65
N HIS A 370 0.85 -22.73 17.51
CA HIS A 370 0.88 -21.58 18.42
C HIS A 370 0.28 -21.89 19.79
N GLY A 371 -0.59 -22.90 19.88
CA GLY A 371 -1.09 -23.45 21.12
C GLY A 371 0.02 -24.00 22.02
N LEU A 372 1.07 -24.60 21.46
CA LEU A 372 2.24 -25.05 22.22
C LEU A 372 2.91 -23.91 23.01
N ARG A 373 2.96 -22.71 22.43
CA ARG A 373 3.48 -21.53 23.12
C ARG A 373 2.55 -21.08 24.27
N ARG A 374 1.23 -21.23 24.10
CA ARG A 374 0.27 -21.01 25.20
C ARG A 374 0.41 -22.07 26.28
N SER A 375 0.59 -23.32 25.87
CA SER A 375 0.86 -24.44 26.80
C SER A 375 2.11 -24.19 27.64
N PHE A 376 3.21 -23.72 27.02
CA PHE A 376 4.41 -23.31 27.78
C PHE A 376 4.09 -22.27 28.85
N SER A 377 3.26 -21.27 28.54
CA SER A 377 2.87 -20.25 29.52
C SER A 377 2.10 -20.83 30.68
N LEU A 378 1.08 -21.65 30.41
CA LEU A 378 0.25 -22.29 31.45
C LEU A 378 1.05 -23.29 32.31
N LEU A 379 1.86 -24.14 31.68
CA LEU A 379 2.71 -25.10 32.38
C LEU A 379 3.82 -24.37 33.17
N GLY A 380 4.29 -23.22 32.69
CA GLY A 380 5.24 -22.39 33.40
C GLY A 380 4.63 -21.74 34.66
N GLU A 381 3.39 -21.28 34.59
CA GLU A 381 2.63 -20.81 35.77
C GLU A 381 2.40 -21.94 36.76
N ALA A 382 1.98 -23.12 36.28
CA ALA A 382 1.79 -24.31 37.12
C ALA A 382 3.09 -24.77 37.79
N ALA A 383 4.25 -24.60 37.14
CA ALA A 383 5.57 -24.82 37.71
C ALA A 383 5.99 -23.78 38.74
N GLY A 384 5.20 -22.73 38.97
CA GLY A 384 5.52 -21.66 39.90
C GLY A 384 6.47 -20.59 39.38
N ALA A 385 6.74 -20.54 38.07
CA ALA A 385 7.60 -19.50 37.50
C ALA A 385 6.84 -18.17 37.40
N PRO A 386 7.52 -17.03 37.75
CA PRO A 386 6.91 -15.70 37.69
C PRO A 386 6.50 -15.34 36.27
N ALA A 387 5.31 -14.73 36.12
CA ALA A 387 4.78 -14.30 34.80
C ALA A 387 5.74 -13.43 33.97
N GLY A 388 6.53 -12.57 34.65
CA GLY A 388 7.55 -11.76 34.01
C GLY A 388 8.73 -12.58 33.48
N ALA A 389 9.13 -13.68 34.12
CA ALA A 389 10.17 -14.59 33.62
C ALA A 389 9.65 -15.36 32.39
N ILE A 390 8.44 -15.89 32.46
CA ILE A 390 7.76 -16.57 31.33
C ILE A 390 7.68 -15.62 30.13
N ALA A 391 7.18 -14.40 30.35
CA ALA A 391 7.04 -13.37 29.30
C ALA A 391 8.38 -13.02 28.65
N GLN A 392 9.46 -12.89 29.44
CA GLN A 392 10.79 -12.59 28.93
C GLN A 392 11.37 -13.73 28.10
N VAL A 393 11.26 -14.99 28.57
CA VAL A 393 11.66 -16.18 27.80
C VAL A 393 10.92 -16.26 26.48
N MET A 394 9.62 -16.01 26.50
CA MET A 394 8.79 -16.01 25.30
C MET A 394 9.08 -14.81 24.35
N GLY A 395 9.76 -13.75 24.78
CA GLY A 395 9.97 -12.53 23.98
C GLY A 395 8.68 -11.73 23.82
N HIS A 396 7.94 -11.54 24.90
CA HIS A 396 6.87 -10.55 24.97
C HIS A 396 7.45 -9.17 25.24
N LYS A 397 6.82 -8.13 24.69
CA LYS A 397 7.15 -6.77 25.12
C LYS A 397 6.86 -6.63 26.61
N PRO A 398 7.74 -5.99 27.39
CA PRO A 398 7.43 -5.62 28.74
C PRO A 398 6.09 -4.86 28.77
N SER A 399 5.15 -5.33 29.57
CA SER A 399 3.94 -4.57 29.87
C SER A 399 4.26 -3.51 30.91
N ALA A 400 3.40 -2.49 31.03
CA ALA A 400 3.57 -1.41 32.02
C ALA A 400 3.43 -1.86 33.49
N THR A 401 3.16 -3.14 33.74
CA THR A 401 3.15 -3.74 35.08
C THR A 401 4.58 -3.85 35.66
N ALA A 402 4.75 -3.65 36.93
CA ALA A 402 6.04 -3.61 37.66
C ALA A 402 6.94 -4.82 37.35
N GLU A 403 6.42 -5.99 37.11
CA GLU A 403 7.12 -7.21 36.70
C GLU A 403 7.77 -7.10 35.33
N GLY A 404 7.12 -6.41 34.36
CA GLY A 404 7.64 -6.22 32.99
C GLY A 404 8.82 -5.26 32.89
N TYR A 405 9.09 -4.47 33.96
CA TYR A 405 10.16 -3.47 34.00
C TYR A 405 11.47 -3.98 34.58
N ARG A 406 11.52 -5.25 35.02
CA ARG A 406 12.73 -5.86 35.61
C ARG A 406 13.30 -6.93 34.66
N PRO A 407 14.15 -6.57 33.67
CA PRO A 407 14.81 -7.56 32.84
C PRO A 407 15.73 -8.41 33.73
N ARG A 408 15.48 -9.73 33.70
CA ARG A 408 16.31 -10.71 34.36
C ARG A 408 17.52 -11.07 33.52
N SER A 409 18.69 -11.23 34.15
CA SER A 409 19.85 -11.80 33.44
C SER A 409 19.57 -13.22 32.99
N VAL A 410 20.34 -13.72 32.04
CA VAL A 410 20.20 -15.11 31.55
C VAL A 410 20.39 -16.10 32.72
N ASP A 411 21.30 -15.79 33.62
CA ASP A 411 21.55 -16.65 34.81
C ASP A 411 20.38 -16.64 35.80
N ALA A 412 19.72 -15.49 35.99
CA ALA A 412 18.52 -15.42 36.80
C ALA A 412 17.32 -16.15 36.15
N LEU A 413 17.31 -16.33 34.84
CA LEU A 413 16.27 -17.09 34.13
C LEU A 413 16.53 -18.62 34.19
N ARG A 414 17.77 -19.07 34.51
CA ARG A 414 18.12 -20.50 34.50
C ARG A 414 17.26 -21.34 35.43
N SER A 415 17.12 -20.90 36.69
CA SER A 415 16.33 -21.63 37.69
C SER A 415 14.87 -21.75 37.23
N TYR A 416 14.27 -20.67 36.74
CA TYR A 416 12.89 -20.69 36.31
C TYR A 416 12.67 -21.57 35.06
N LEU A 417 13.56 -21.47 34.05
CA LEU A 417 13.39 -22.28 32.85
C LEU A 417 13.70 -23.74 33.10
N ALA A 418 14.65 -24.07 33.94
CA ALA A 418 14.90 -25.44 34.38
C ALA A 418 13.74 -26.03 35.18
N GLN A 419 13.09 -25.26 36.04
CA GLN A 419 11.89 -25.63 36.76
C GLN A 419 10.70 -25.90 35.82
N ILE A 420 10.51 -25.04 34.80
CA ILE A 420 9.48 -25.24 33.78
C ILE A 420 9.76 -26.50 32.97
N GLU A 421 11.02 -26.73 32.53
CA GLU A 421 11.42 -27.93 31.81
C GLU A 421 11.16 -29.18 32.64
N ALA A 422 11.60 -29.21 33.91
CA ALA A 422 11.39 -30.34 34.80
C ALA A 422 9.91 -30.65 35.00
N HIS A 423 9.06 -29.64 35.18
CA HIS A 423 7.61 -29.80 35.31
C HIS A 423 7.00 -30.36 34.02
N ILE A 424 7.39 -29.85 32.84
CA ILE A 424 6.89 -30.36 31.56
C ILE A 424 7.28 -31.82 31.37
N LEU A 425 8.53 -32.21 31.71
CA LEU A 425 9.00 -33.58 31.61
C LEU A 425 8.29 -34.52 32.59
N GLU A 426 8.06 -34.07 33.83
CA GLU A 426 7.28 -34.79 34.83
C GLU A 426 5.83 -35.06 34.32
N GLN A 427 5.15 -34.00 33.85
CA GLN A 427 3.82 -34.14 33.25
C GLN A 427 3.85 -35.06 32.01
N ALA A 428 4.93 -35.10 31.23
CA ALA A 428 5.11 -35.99 30.09
C ALA A 428 5.44 -37.45 30.49
N GLY A 429 5.71 -37.74 31.75
CA GLY A 429 6.15 -39.04 32.23
C GLY A 429 7.60 -39.37 31.80
N VAL A 430 8.39 -38.37 31.47
CA VAL A 430 9.78 -38.53 30.99
C VAL A 430 10.74 -38.51 32.18
N GLN A 431 11.40 -39.62 32.44
CA GLN A 431 12.51 -39.69 33.39
C GLN A 431 13.75 -39.17 32.74
N PHE A 432 14.26 -38.02 33.24
CA PHE A 432 15.45 -37.38 32.74
C PHE A 432 16.38 -37.00 33.89
N VAL A 433 17.59 -37.54 33.86
CA VAL A 433 18.66 -37.15 34.78
C VAL A 433 19.67 -36.30 34.05
N ALA A 434 19.81 -35.05 34.45
CA ALA A 434 20.77 -34.14 33.84
C ALA A 434 22.19 -34.67 34.04
N THR A 435 22.89 -35.01 32.98
CA THR A 435 24.32 -35.29 33.05
C THR A 435 25.11 -34.02 33.34
N THR A 436 26.09 -34.07 34.18
CA THR A 436 26.93 -32.92 34.55
C THR A 436 27.78 -32.38 33.41
N GLU A 437 27.94 -33.14 32.32
CA GLU A 437 28.70 -32.74 31.14
C GLU A 437 27.76 -32.58 29.89
N PRO A 438 27.27 -31.39 29.62
CA PRO A 438 26.55 -31.14 28.40
C PRO A 438 27.51 -30.96 27.25
N GLY A 439 27.33 -31.71 26.18
CA GLY A 439 28.02 -31.48 24.90
C GLY A 439 29.14 -32.42 24.56
N LYS A 440 29.46 -33.44 25.36
CA LYS A 440 30.20 -34.61 24.83
C LYS A 440 29.24 -35.35 23.89
N LEU A 441 29.57 -35.33 22.60
CA LEU A 441 28.97 -36.21 21.59
C LEU A 441 29.17 -37.64 22.09
N ALA A 442 28.13 -38.33 22.54
CA ALA A 442 28.17 -39.78 22.64
C ALA A 442 28.25 -40.28 21.19
N LEU A 443 29.38 -40.90 20.84
CA LEU A 443 29.48 -41.69 19.63
C LEU A 443 28.40 -42.77 19.73
N VAL A 444 27.38 -42.68 18.90
CA VAL A 444 26.44 -43.76 18.70
C VAL A 444 27.23 -44.83 17.99
N ALA A 445 27.59 -45.87 18.73
CA ALA A 445 28.12 -47.11 18.12
C ALA A 445 27.04 -47.58 17.13
N GLY A 446 27.48 -47.79 15.87
CA GLY A 446 26.68 -48.20 14.73
C GLY A 446 26.05 -49.57 14.87
#